data_86f94721d08ed5d2cadae8607da218f4
#
_entry.id   86f94721d08ed5d2cadae8607da218f4
#
_cell.length_a   1.000
_cell.length_b   1.000
_cell.length_c   1.000
_cell.angle_alpha   90.00
_cell.angle_beta   90.00
_cell.angle_gamma   90.00
#
_symmetry.space_group_name_H-M   'P 1'
#
loop_
_entity.id
_entity.type
_entity.pdbx_description
1 polymer ?
#
loop_
_entity_poly.entity_id
_entity_poly.type
_entity_poly.pdbx_seq_one_letter_code
_entity_poly.pdbx_strand_id
1 'polypeptide(L)'
;MKNSTISRRKFLGTAAAATALTVIPFKYSFSIGTQSKKPNSKVGGVQLGCTTYSYRNMPHKVDEVIQYLLLAGINSIELRSVAEEDLGLPQMPVRPRGAALSDKEKADFAKATEEARETQRKWRLSLPMERYADMRKKFNDAGINVHIAKFAPSSWSDEEIDYAYTAAKVLGSYGITDEYSEAAIQRLGKFAEKHNSLAMYHTHGQPAEPGFSFDKIFSYSPANMINLDAGHYFGATGLHPNAIIEKYHNKIRSIHIKDKTGPKHATPNISVPFGQGETPVADILLLIKKERWPINVDYEMEYRIPEGSDAAKEVTKGIEYMRNILE
;
A
#
# COMPACT_ATOMS: atom_id res chain seq x y z
N MET A 1 34.33 -36.35 -45.58
CA MET A 1 33.47 -35.93 -44.47
C MET A 1 34.23 -36.19 -43.17
N LYS A 2 34.79 -35.16 -42.54
CA LYS A 2 35.52 -35.29 -41.27
C LYS A 2 34.65 -34.69 -40.15
N ASN A 3 34.16 -35.56 -39.29
CA ASN A 3 33.50 -35.18 -38.05
C ASN A 3 34.52 -34.62 -37.06
N SER A 4 34.43 -33.35 -36.68
CA SER A 4 35.21 -32.77 -35.62
C SER A 4 34.36 -32.76 -34.33
N THR A 5 34.67 -33.69 -33.43
CA THR A 5 34.15 -33.73 -32.06
C THR A 5 34.84 -32.66 -31.23
N ILE A 6 34.08 -31.69 -30.76
CA ILE A 6 34.58 -30.66 -29.81
C ILE A 6 34.75 -31.32 -28.45
N SER A 7 35.99 -31.35 -27.96
CA SER A 7 36.37 -31.94 -26.67
C SER A 7 35.79 -31.15 -25.50
N ARG A 8 35.23 -31.87 -24.51
CA ARG A 8 34.70 -31.34 -23.22
C ARG A 8 35.68 -30.50 -22.42
N ARG A 9 36.94 -30.50 -22.73
CA ARG A 9 37.99 -29.71 -22.05
C ARG A 9 38.04 -28.22 -22.47
N LYS A 10 37.45 -27.85 -23.61
CA LYS A 10 37.38 -26.45 -24.06
C LYS A 10 36.17 -25.67 -23.50
N PHE A 11 35.21 -26.39 -22.91
CA PHE A 11 34.02 -25.74 -22.34
C PHE A 11 34.21 -25.25 -20.87
N LEU A 12 35.26 -25.73 -20.21
CA LEU A 12 35.53 -25.38 -18.80
C LEU A 12 36.54 -24.23 -18.61
N GLY A 13 37.00 -23.61 -19.70
CA GLY A 13 38.02 -22.54 -19.66
C GLY A 13 37.52 -21.11 -19.75
N THR A 14 36.19 -20.87 -19.86
CA THR A 14 35.66 -19.53 -20.09
C THR A 14 34.53 -19.14 -19.12
N ALA A 15 34.42 -19.80 -17.97
CA ALA A 15 33.40 -19.47 -16.92
C ALA A 15 34.05 -18.99 -15.63
N ALA A 16 35.06 -18.12 -15.70
CA ALA A 16 35.63 -17.42 -14.56
C ALA A 16 35.86 -15.95 -14.92
N ALA A 17 34.85 -15.30 -15.50
CA ALA A 17 34.71 -13.86 -15.41
C ALA A 17 33.71 -13.59 -14.26
N ALA A 18 34.29 -13.39 -13.07
CA ALA A 18 33.55 -12.84 -11.96
C ALA A 18 32.99 -11.47 -12.39
N THR A 19 31.72 -11.41 -12.76
CA THR A 19 30.98 -10.17 -12.84
C THR A 19 30.88 -9.64 -11.41
N ALA A 20 31.82 -8.80 -11.03
CA ALA A 20 31.64 -7.88 -9.94
C ALA A 20 30.42 -7.03 -10.30
N LEU A 21 29.27 -7.37 -9.73
CA LEU A 21 28.13 -6.47 -9.64
C LEU A 21 28.58 -5.28 -8.79
N THR A 22 29.16 -4.27 -9.46
CA THR A 22 29.27 -2.95 -8.88
C THR A 22 27.83 -2.48 -8.69
N VAL A 23 27.34 -2.59 -7.45
CA VAL A 23 26.20 -1.84 -6.99
C VAL A 23 26.60 -0.38 -7.11
N ILE A 24 26.26 0.24 -8.25
CA ILE A 24 26.32 1.68 -8.40
C ILE A 24 25.23 2.21 -7.46
N PRO A 25 25.56 2.91 -6.36
CA PRO A 25 24.54 3.57 -5.58
C PRO A 25 23.97 4.67 -6.49
N PHE A 26 22.74 4.47 -6.94
CA PHE A 26 21.98 5.48 -7.63
C PHE A 26 21.71 6.61 -6.62
N LYS A 27 22.67 7.50 -6.48
CA LYS A 27 22.47 8.74 -5.77
C LYS A 27 21.61 9.63 -6.67
N TYR A 28 20.32 9.66 -6.38
CA TYR A 28 19.49 10.76 -6.84
C TYR A 28 19.97 12.04 -6.13
N SER A 29 21.05 12.66 -6.64
CA SER A 29 21.44 13.99 -6.24
C SER A 29 20.49 14.97 -6.93
N PHE A 30 19.31 15.16 -6.34
CA PHE A 30 18.51 16.32 -6.69
C PHE A 30 19.19 17.55 -6.12
N SER A 31 19.79 18.34 -6.99
CA SER A 31 20.17 19.72 -6.71
C SER A 31 18.91 20.44 -6.23
N ILE A 32 18.85 20.77 -4.93
CA ILE A 32 17.82 21.68 -4.39
C ILE A 32 18.18 23.08 -4.91
N GLY A 33 17.85 23.30 -6.18
CA GLY A 33 17.96 24.56 -6.85
C GLY A 33 16.57 25.06 -7.23
N THR A 34 16.16 26.16 -6.61
CA THR A 34 14.93 26.94 -6.85
C THR A 34 13.66 26.30 -6.26
N GLN A 35 12.89 27.11 -5.52
CA GLN A 35 11.58 26.79 -4.94
C GLN A 35 10.72 26.01 -5.92
N SER A 36 10.78 24.67 -5.87
CA SER A 36 9.88 23.84 -6.64
C SER A 36 8.47 24.04 -6.07
N LYS A 37 7.54 24.42 -6.92
CA LYS A 37 6.13 24.53 -6.56
C LYS A 37 5.71 23.21 -5.89
N LYS A 38 5.11 23.32 -4.68
CA LYS A 38 4.62 22.13 -3.95
C LYS A 38 3.74 21.29 -4.88
N PRO A 39 3.80 19.95 -4.79
CA PRO A 39 3.01 19.09 -5.66
C PRO A 39 1.51 19.34 -5.48
N ASN A 40 0.75 19.15 -6.54
CA ASN A 40 -0.70 19.20 -6.51
C ASN A 40 -1.24 18.03 -7.35
N SER A 41 -1.83 17.05 -6.71
CA SER A 41 -2.45 15.91 -7.36
C SER A 41 -3.98 15.96 -7.37
N LYS A 42 -4.58 17.13 -7.08
CA LYS A 42 -6.02 17.34 -7.24
C LYS A 42 -6.34 17.75 -8.67
N VAL A 43 -7.02 16.89 -9.42
CA VAL A 43 -7.36 17.09 -10.85
C VAL A 43 -8.85 16.95 -11.05
N GLY A 44 -9.49 17.91 -11.72
CA GLY A 44 -10.95 17.89 -11.93
C GLY A 44 -11.79 17.80 -10.66
N GLY A 45 -11.23 18.19 -9.50
CA GLY A 45 -11.87 18.08 -8.19
C GLY A 45 -11.57 16.77 -7.46
N VAL A 46 -11.01 15.75 -8.13
CA VAL A 46 -10.62 14.46 -7.56
C VAL A 46 -9.22 14.55 -6.95
N GLN A 47 -9.06 14.12 -5.69
CA GLN A 47 -7.76 14.05 -5.05
C GLN A 47 -7.11 12.70 -5.39
N LEU A 48 -6.09 12.74 -6.25
CA LEU A 48 -5.26 11.58 -6.53
C LEU A 48 -4.20 11.42 -5.44
N GLY A 49 -3.90 10.17 -5.12
CA GLY A 49 -2.92 9.78 -4.13
C GLY A 49 -2.21 8.48 -4.52
N CYS A 50 -1.50 7.94 -3.56
CA CYS A 50 -0.81 6.66 -3.68
C CYS A 50 -0.73 5.99 -2.30
N THR A 51 -0.89 4.67 -2.25
CA THR A 51 -0.45 3.91 -1.08
C THR A 51 1.05 3.65 -1.17
N THR A 52 1.78 3.87 -0.08
CA THR A 52 3.24 3.67 -0.03
C THR A 52 3.64 2.20 -0.23
N TYR A 53 2.69 1.27 -0.14
CA TYR A 53 2.89 -0.14 -0.52
C TYR A 53 3.39 -0.32 -1.96
N SER A 54 3.06 0.60 -2.83
CA SER A 54 3.56 0.62 -4.22
C SER A 54 5.08 0.62 -4.30
N TYR A 55 5.78 1.12 -3.27
CA TYR A 55 7.25 1.20 -3.21
C TYR A 55 7.91 0.07 -2.40
N ARG A 56 7.17 -0.99 -2.02
CA ARG A 56 7.64 -2.08 -1.13
C ARG A 56 8.93 -2.78 -1.54
N ASN A 57 9.30 -2.72 -2.82
CA ASN A 57 10.51 -3.34 -3.36
C ASN A 57 11.66 -2.33 -3.61
N MET A 58 11.51 -1.11 -3.10
CA MET A 58 12.52 -0.04 -3.19
C MET A 58 12.96 0.37 -1.76
N PRO A 59 14.07 1.09 -1.61
CA PRO A 59 14.32 1.81 -0.37
C PRO A 59 13.09 2.68 -0.04
N HIS A 60 12.54 2.54 1.17
CA HIS A 60 11.22 3.14 1.48
C HIS A 60 11.15 3.79 2.87
N LYS A 61 12.27 4.32 3.35
CA LYS A 61 12.21 5.26 4.46
C LYS A 61 11.48 6.53 4.05
N VAL A 62 11.05 7.32 5.02
CA VAL A 62 10.25 8.51 4.78
C VAL A 62 10.89 9.46 3.76
N ASP A 63 12.19 9.69 3.87
CA ASP A 63 12.88 10.64 2.97
C ASP A 63 12.93 10.14 1.52
N GLU A 64 13.14 8.83 1.28
CA GLU A 64 13.06 8.24 -0.05
C GLU A 64 11.63 8.26 -0.60
N VAL A 65 10.64 7.90 0.23
CA VAL A 65 9.22 7.94 -0.18
C VAL A 65 8.81 9.36 -0.59
N ILE A 66 9.22 10.38 0.15
CA ILE A 66 8.97 11.78 -0.21
C ILE A 66 9.53 12.09 -1.61
N GLN A 67 10.75 11.64 -1.94
CA GLN A 67 11.33 11.87 -3.27
C GLN A 67 10.50 11.22 -4.39
N TYR A 68 10.03 9.98 -4.19
CA TYR A 68 9.20 9.28 -5.18
C TYR A 68 7.85 9.98 -5.39
N LEU A 69 7.24 10.48 -4.31
CA LEU A 69 5.97 11.21 -4.37
C LEU A 69 6.13 12.56 -5.09
N LEU A 70 7.23 13.27 -4.83
CA LEU A 70 7.55 14.51 -5.53
C LEU A 70 7.77 14.26 -7.03
N LEU A 71 8.45 13.17 -7.40
CA LEU A 71 8.64 12.77 -8.79
C LEU A 71 7.31 12.53 -9.51
N ALA A 72 6.37 11.85 -8.86
CA ALA A 72 5.04 11.59 -9.39
C ALA A 72 4.07 12.80 -9.27
N GLY A 73 4.49 13.87 -8.61
CA GLY A 73 3.64 15.06 -8.38
C GLY A 73 2.46 14.78 -7.44
N ILE A 74 2.63 13.88 -6.48
CA ILE A 74 1.59 13.44 -5.51
C ILE A 74 1.69 14.27 -4.23
N ASN A 75 0.54 14.73 -3.73
CA ASN A 75 0.45 15.49 -2.48
C ASN A 75 -0.49 14.86 -1.43
N SER A 76 -0.92 13.62 -1.62
CA SER A 76 -1.80 12.91 -0.68
C SER A 76 -1.48 11.41 -0.67
N ILE A 77 -1.33 10.79 0.50
CA ILE A 77 -0.90 9.40 0.61
C ILE A 77 -1.65 8.60 1.68
N GLU A 78 -1.83 7.30 1.41
CA GLU A 78 -1.99 6.28 2.43
C GLU A 78 -0.59 5.80 2.86
N LEU A 79 -0.23 6.08 4.11
CA LEU A 79 1.07 5.73 4.67
C LEU A 79 1.01 4.34 5.30
N ARG A 80 1.65 3.34 4.67
CA ARG A 80 1.72 1.96 5.14
C ARG A 80 3.12 1.63 5.65
N SER A 81 3.22 0.92 6.76
CA SER A 81 4.46 0.32 7.35
C SER A 81 5.64 1.27 7.57
N VAL A 82 5.93 2.11 6.59
CA VAL A 82 7.06 3.06 6.56
C VAL A 82 7.15 3.87 7.84
N ALA A 83 6.02 4.24 8.46
CA ALA A 83 6.00 5.03 9.67
C ALA A 83 6.74 4.34 10.82
N GLU A 84 6.35 3.13 11.19
CA GLU A 84 6.98 2.40 12.29
C GLU A 84 8.39 1.91 11.91
N GLU A 85 8.58 1.44 10.68
CA GLU A 85 9.87 0.95 10.18
C GLU A 85 10.96 2.05 10.20
N ASP A 86 10.62 3.27 9.74
CA ASP A 86 11.55 4.41 9.76
C ASP A 86 11.88 4.89 11.18
N LEU A 87 10.96 4.70 12.11
CA LEU A 87 11.15 5.03 13.52
C LEU A 87 11.88 3.93 14.31
N GLY A 88 12.21 2.80 13.67
CA GLY A 88 13.03 1.74 14.24
C GLY A 88 12.24 0.62 14.91
N LEU A 89 11.05 0.29 14.38
CA LEU A 89 10.29 -0.88 14.85
C LEU A 89 11.16 -2.14 14.83
N PRO A 90 11.25 -2.89 15.94
CA PRO A 90 11.95 -4.17 15.98
C PRO A 90 11.45 -5.15 14.94
N GLN A 91 12.35 -5.84 14.26
CA GLN A 91 12.02 -6.75 13.18
C GLN A 91 11.36 -8.02 13.67
N MET A 92 10.38 -8.51 12.91
CA MET A 92 9.80 -9.84 13.12
C MET A 92 10.71 -10.93 12.54
N PRO A 93 10.72 -12.15 13.12
CA PRO A 93 11.41 -13.28 12.54
C PRO A 93 10.90 -13.58 11.12
N VAL A 94 11.83 -13.83 10.20
CA VAL A 94 11.48 -14.18 8.82
C VAL A 94 11.38 -15.69 8.72
N ARG A 95 10.20 -16.19 8.32
CA ARG A 95 10.02 -17.62 8.05
C ARG A 95 10.82 -18.02 6.80
N PRO A 96 11.67 -19.05 6.85
CA PRO A 96 12.34 -19.56 5.67
C PRO A 96 11.32 -19.97 4.60
N ARG A 97 11.53 -19.50 3.38
CA ARG A 97 10.67 -19.86 2.23
C ARG A 97 11.07 -21.23 1.69
N GLY A 98 10.08 -22.08 1.39
CA GLY A 98 10.26 -23.30 0.61
C GLY A 98 10.70 -24.55 1.39
N ALA A 99 11.01 -24.47 2.69
CA ALA A 99 11.33 -25.63 3.52
C ALA A 99 10.11 -26.11 4.32
N ALA A 100 9.85 -27.42 4.30
CA ALA A 100 8.96 -28.04 5.29
C ALA A 100 9.67 -28.02 6.64
N LEU A 101 9.24 -27.14 7.55
CA LEU A 101 9.79 -27.06 8.90
C LEU A 101 9.41 -28.30 9.71
N SER A 102 10.36 -28.87 10.46
CA SER A 102 10.09 -29.86 11.50
C SER A 102 9.20 -29.25 12.60
N ASP A 103 8.58 -30.08 13.42
CA ASP A 103 7.72 -29.60 14.50
C ASP A 103 8.50 -28.79 15.54
N LYS A 104 9.77 -29.13 15.78
CA LYS A 104 10.66 -28.33 16.62
C LYS A 104 10.90 -26.93 16.02
N GLU A 105 11.24 -26.85 14.73
CA GLU A 105 11.47 -25.56 14.05
C GLU A 105 10.21 -24.69 14.02
N LYS A 106 9.02 -25.30 13.86
CA LYS A 106 7.73 -24.58 13.97
C LYS A 106 7.54 -24.02 15.38
N ALA A 107 7.82 -24.82 16.43
CA ALA A 107 7.70 -24.38 17.82
C ALA A 107 8.70 -23.26 18.14
N ASP A 108 9.96 -23.42 17.74
CA ASP A 108 11.00 -22.40 17.92
C ASP A 108 10.65 -21.09 17.18
N PHE A 109 10.14 -21.18 15.95
CA PHE A 109 9.68 -20.02 15.19
C PHE A 109 8.46 -19.34 15.84
N ALA A 110 7.49 -20.11 16.35
CA ALA A 110 6.34 -19.56 17.05
C ALA A 110 6.76 -18.81 18.32
N LYS A 111 7.68 -19.38 19.10
CA LYS A 111 8.25 -18.75 20.30
C LYS A 111 8.97 -17.45 19.95
N ALA A 112 9.86 -17.48 18.95
CA ALA A 112 10.59 -16.29 18.51
C ALA A 112 9.62 -15.20 17.99
N THR A 113 8.52 -15.59 17.35
CA THR A 113 7.48 -14.67 16.88
C THR A 113 6.78 -13.99 18.04
N GLU A 114 6.44 -14.73 19.10
CA GLU A 114 5.78 -14.17 20.28
C GLU A 114 6.70 -13.22 21.06
N GLU A 115 7.98 -13.59 21.24
CA GLU A 115 8.99 -12.72 21.85
C GLU A 115 9.19 -11.42 21.04
N ALA A 116 9.18 -11.51 19.73
CA ALA A 116 9.28 -10.34 18.86
C ALA A 116 8.02 -9.43 18.95
N ARG A 117 6.82 -10.01 19.04
CA ARG A 117 5.57 -9.25 19.26
C ARG A 117 5.61 -8.47 20.57
N GLU A 118 6.03 -9.11 21.66
CA GLU A 118 6.15 -8.44 22.95
C GLU A 118 7.22 -7.34 22.91
N THR A 119 8.31 -7.54 22.17
CA THR A 119 9.33 -6.52 21.94
C THR A 119 8.77 -5.33 21.15
N GLN A 120 7.99 -5.58 20.09
CA GLN A 120 7.31 -4.54 19.32
C GLN A 120 6.28 -3.81 20.19
N ARG A 121 5.51 -4.54 21.00
CA ARG A 121 4.55 -3.95 21.94
C ARG A 121 5.24 -2.95 22.89
N LYS A 122 6.31 -3.36 23.55
CA LYS A 122 7.08 -2.49 24.45
C LYS A 122 7.62 -1.27 23.72
N TRP A 123 8.12 -1.45 22.50
CA TRP A 123 8.61 -0.37 21.67
C TRP A 123 7.50 0.63 21.35
N ARG A 124 6.32 0.18 20.87
CA ARG A 124 5.18 1.05 20.58
C ARG A 124 4.76 1.87 21.79
N LEU A 125 4.60 1.22 22.94
CA LEU A 125 4.13 1.88 24.16
C LEU A 125 5.17 2.82 24.77
N SER A 126 6.44 2.71 24.39
CA SER A 126 7.52 3.62 24.84
C SER A 126 7.87 4.70 23.83
N LEU A 127 7.37 4.62 22.58
CA LEU A 127 7.75 5.57 21.53
C LEU A 127 7.10 6.94 21.77
N PRO A 128 7.88 8.03 21.88
CA PRO A 128 7.32 9.38 22.01
C PRO A 128 6.56 9.79 20.75
N MET A 129 5.38 10.37 20.91
CA MET A 129 4.54 10.84 19.79
C MET A 129 5.17 11.97 18.98
N GLU A 130 6.12 12.69 19.55
CA GLU A 130 6.94 13.70 18.88
C GLU A 130 7.66 13.14 17.65
N ARG A 131 8.04 11.86 17.67
CA ARG A 131 8.64 11.19 16.51
C ARG A 131 7.70 11.14 15.31
N TYR A 132 6.40 10.96 15.54
CA TYR A 132 5.39 11.06 14.50
C TYR A 132 5.09 12.49 14.08
N ALA A 133 5.18 13.45 14.99
CA ALA A 133 5.08 14.87 14.68
C ALA A 133 6.22 15.34 13.76
N ASP A 134 7.44 14.90 14.03
CA ASP A 134 8.62 15.16 13.17
C ASP A 134 8.45 14.54 11.79
N MET A 135 7.93 13.32 11.72
CA MET A 135 7.62 12.65 10.46
C MET A 135 6.55 13.41 9.68
N ARG A 136 5.46 13.82 10.32
CA ARG A 136 4.42 14.67 9.72
C ARG A 136 5.01 15.96 9.19
N LYS A 137 5.92 16.58 9.94
CA LYS A 137 6.57 17.80 9.52
C LYS A 137 7.34 17.62 8.21
N LYS A 138 8.09 16.51 8.04
CA LYS A 138 8.79 16.20 6.79
C LYS A 138 7.82 16.14 5.59
N PHE A 139 6.70 15.40 5.71
CA PHE A 139 5.69 15.35 4.66
C PHE A 139 5.08 16.73 4.36
N ASN A 140 4.71 17.48 5.39
CA ASN A 140 4.10 18.79 5.23
C ASN A 140 5.04 19.83 4.60
N ASP A 141 6.33 19.79 4.96
CA ASP A 141 7.36 20.66 4.36
C ASP A 141 7.48 20.39 2.86
N ALA A 142 7.37 19.12 2.44
CA ALA A 142 7.32 18.71 1.04
C ALA A 142 5.97 18.99 0.37
N GLY A 143 4.95 19.44 1.11
CA GLY A 143 3.60 19.69 0.58
C GLY A 143 2.75 18.43 0.43
N ILE A 144 3.08 17.36 1.15
CA ILE A 144 2.38 16.07 1.09
C ILE A 144 1.55 15.89 2.37
N ASN A 145 0.31 15.40 2.21
CA ASN A 145 -0.61 15.10 3.30
C ASN A 145 -0.75 13.58 3.48
N VAL A 146 -0.62 13.12 4.72
CA VAL A 146 -0.94 11.73 5.09
C VAL A 146 -2.43 11.67 5.42
N HIS A 147 -3.26 11.16 4.50
CA HIS A 147 -4.71 11.12 4.73
C HIS A 147 -5.16 9.85 5.45
N ILE A 148 -4.45 8.73 5.30
CA ILE A 148 -4.67 7.48 6.02
C ILE A 148 -3.34 6.93 6.53
N ALA A 149 -3.33 6.32 7.73
CA ALA A 149 -2.20 5.58 8.28
C ALA A 149 -2.55 4.09 8.43
N LYS A 150 -1.80 3.20 7.75
CA LYS A 150 -2.04 1.76 7.82
C LYS A 150 -1.17 1.13 8.90
N PHE A 151 -1.76 0.95 10.09
CA PHE A 151 -1.16 0.20 11.20
C PHE A 151 -1.62 -1.27 11.23
N ALA A 152 -2.83 -1.55 10.75
CA ALA A 152 -3.47 -2.87 10.78
C ALA A 152 -3.47 -3.51 12.20
N PRO A 153 -4.02 -2.83 13.23
CA PRO A 153 -3.81 -3.22 14.62
C PRO A 153 -4.88 -4.15 15.19
N SER A 154 -5.73 -4.77 14.37
CA SER A 154 -6.88 -5.56 14.87
C SER A 154 -6.50 -6.74 15.78
N SER A 155 -5.26 -7.25 15.66
CA SER A 155 -4.71 -8.32 16.50
C SER A 155 -3.86 -7.84 17.67
N TRP A 156 -3.69 -6.52 17.85
CA TRP A 156 -2.84 -5.94 18.89
C TRP A 156 -3.58 -5.84 20.23
N SER A 157 -2.84 -5.51 21.31
CA SER A 157 -3.48 -5.19 22.59
C SER A 157 -4.29 -3.89 22.51
N ASP A 158 -5.17 -3.65 23.46
CA ASP A 158 -5.99 -2.45 23.46
C ASP A 158 -5.14 -1.17 23.58
N GLU A 159 -4.05 -1.22 24.37
CA GLU A 159 -3.11 -0.13 24.49
C GLU A 159 -2.36 0.17 23.17
N GLU A 160 -2.02 -0.87 22.42
CA GLU A 160 -1.39 -0.70 21.11
C GLU A 160 -2.37 -0.17 20.06
N ILE A 161 -3.67 -0.52 20.16
CA ILE A 161 -4.70 0.08 19.30
C ILE A 161 -4.85 1.56 19.64
N ASP A 162 -4.88 1.93 20.91
CA ASP A 162 -4.90 3.33 21.34
C ASP A 162 -3.66 4.09 20.84
N TYR A 163 -2.48 3.47 20.90
CA TYR A 163 -1.26 4.01 20.32
C TYR A 163 -1.41 4.26 18.82
N ALA A 164 -1.93 3.29 18.04
CA ALA A 164 -2.10 3.42 16.60
C ALA A 164 -3.01 4.60 16.22
N TYR A 165 -4.14 4.77 16.92
CA TYR A 165 -5.03 5.92 16.68
C TYR A 165 -4.39 7.25 17.09
N THR A 166 -3.62 7.27 18.18
CA THR A 166 -2.90 8.48 18.63
C THR A 166 -1.83 8.86 17.59
N ALA A 167 -1.04 7.91 17.11
CA ALA A 167 -0.04 8.12 16.09
C ALA A 167 -0.65 8.59 14.75
N ALA A 168 -1.75 7.97 14.32
CA ALA A 168 -2.50 8.38 13.13
C ALA A 168 -2.99 9.83 13.22
N LYS A 169 -3.51 10.22 14.37
CA LYS A 169 -3.95 11.60 14.62
C LYS A 169 -2.79 12.59 14.59
N VAL A 170 -1.65 12.25 15.17
CA VAL A 170 -0.43 13.07 15.12
C VAL A 170 0.08 13.20 13.68
N LEU A 171 0.05 12.14 12.89
CA LEU A 171 0.35 12.18 11.45
C LEU A 171 -0.63 13.05 10.64
N GLY A 172 -1.79 13.39 11.19
CA GLY A 172 -2.82 14.21 10.54
C GLY A 172 -3.78 13.43 9.66
N SER A 173 -3.82 12.11 9.83
CA SER A 173 -4.71 11.25 9.04
C SER A 173 -6.16 11.24 9.56
N TYR A 174 -7.11 10.88 8.69
CA TYR A 174 -8.53 10.71 9.06
C TYR A 174 -8.74 9.56 10.04
N GLY A 175 -7.85 8.59 10.02
CA GLY A 175 -7.91 7.38 10.82
C GLY A 175 -6.91 6.33 10.36
N ILE A 176 -7.18 5.11 10.76
CA ILE A 176 -6.34 3.96 10.41
C ILE A 176 -7.03 3.05 9.40
N THR A 177 -6.24 2.29 8.65
CA THR A 177 -6.76 1.19 7.83
C THR A 177 -6.23 -0.16 8.31
N ASP A 178 -7.06 -1.18 8.18
CA ASP A 178 -6.77 -2.58 8.44
C ASP A 178 -7.35 -3.45 7.32
N GLU A 179 -6.90 -4.69 7.21
CA GLU A 179 -7.52 -5.66 6.33
C GLU A 179 -8.91 -6.03 6.86
N TYR A 180 -9.86 -6.23 5.94
CA TYR A 180 -11.18 -6.71 6.33
C TYR A 180 -11.08 -8.09 7.01
N SER A 181 -11.61 -8.17 8.20
CA SER A 181 -11.93 -9.42 8.90
C SER A 181 -13.07 -9.16 9.88
N GLU A 182 -13.80 -10.21 10.24
CA GLU A 182 -14.88 -10.12 11.23
C GLU A 182 -14.37 -9.53 12.57
N ALA A 183 -13.21 -9.99 13.03
CA ALA A 183 -12.60 -9.48 14.26
C ALA A 183 -12.24 -7.99 14.16
N ALA A 184 -11.71 -7.55 13.02
CA ALA A 184 -11.34 -6.16 12.83
C ALA A 184 -12.57 -5.24 12.87
N ILE A 185 -13.64 -5.55 12.10
CA ILE A 185 -14.84 -4.69 12.03
C ILE A 185 -15.61 -4.61 13.33
N GLN A 186 -15.56 -5.67 14.16
CA GLN A 186 -16.19 -5.66 15.49
C GLN A 186 -15.41 -4.86 16.52
N ARG A 187 -14.09 -4.79 16.37
CA ARG A 187 -13.20 -4.26 17.41
C ARG A 187 -12.80 -2.82 17.16
N LEU A 188 -12.26 -2.50 15.97
CA LEU A 188 -11.57 -1.24 15.75
C LEU A 188 -12.48 -0.01 15.73
N GLY A 189 -13.75 -0.16 15.35
CA GLY A 189 -14.70 0.94 15.31
C GLY A 189 -14.91 1.63 16.66
N LYS A 190 -14.91 0.87 17.76
CA LYS A 190 -15.05 1.43 19.13
C LYS A 190 -13.86 2.30 19.51
N PHE A 191 -12.65 1.91 19.11
CA PHE A 191 -11.45 2.72 19.32
C PHE A 191 -11.48 3.97 18.42
N ALA A 192 -11.96 3.83 17.19
CA ALA A 192 -12.15 4.97 16.29
C ALA A 192 -13.08 6.02 16.90
N GLU A 193 -14.22 5.61 17.47
CA GLU A 193 -15.14 6.51 18.20
C GLU A 193 -14.45 7.17 19.39
N LYS A 194 -13.74 6.40 20.22
CA LYS A 194 -12.97 6.91 21.38
C LYS A 194 -11.99 8.01 20.99
N HIS A 195 -11.33 7.86 19.85
CA HIS A 195 -10.32 8.80 19.35
C HIS A 195 -10.89 9.90 18.44
N ASN A 196 -12.19 9.93 18.19
CA ASN A 196 -12.84 10.78 17.18
C ASN A 196 -12.15 10.66 15.84
N SER A 197 -12.06 9.43 15.34
CA SER A 197 -11.30 8.99 14.17
C SER A 197 -12.13 7.99 13.36
N LEU A 198 -11.54 7.38 12.32
CA LEU A 198 -12.19 6.41 11.47
C LEU A 198 -11.42 5.08 11.47
N ALA A 199 -12.15 3.96 11.42
CA ALA A 199 -11.62 2.63 11.13
C ALA A 199 -12.00 2.25 9.70
N MET A 200 -11.03 2.16 8.81
CA MET A 200 -11.24 1.90 7.40
C MET A 200 -10.78 0.50 7.03
N TYR A 201 -11.62 -0.26 6.33
CA TYR A 201 -11.33 -1.66 6.04
C TYR A 201 -11.06 -1.86 4.55
N HIS A 202 -9.87 -2.38 4.27
CA HIS A 202 -9.43 -2.75 2.94
C HIS A 202 -9.91 -4.15 2.59
N THR A 203 -10.49 -4.31 1.40
CA THR A 203 -11.02 -5.59 0.93
C THR A 203 -10.24 -6.10 -0.27
N HIS A 204 -10.04 -7.42 -0.34
CA HIS A 204 -9.46 -8.11 -1.49
C HIS A 204 -10.51 -8.94 -2.24
N GLY A 205 -10.50 -10.27 -2.05
CA GLY A 205 -11.44 -11.18 -2.68
C GLY A 205 -12.75 -11.40 -1.93
N GLN A 206 -12.85 -10.91 -0.69
CA GLN A 206 -14.00 -11.16 0.19
C GLN A 206 -15.36 -10.76 -0.44
N PRO A 207 -15.45 -9.68 -1.26
CA PRO A 207 -16.73 -9.35 -1.91
C PRO A 207 -17.28 -10.43 -2.83
N ALA A 208 -16.48 -11.40 -3.28
CA ALA A 208 -16.92 -12.56 -4.05
C ALA A 208 -17.33 -13.76 -3.18
N GLU A 209 -17.10 -13.71 -1.87
CA GLU A 209 -17.42 -14.81 -0.95
C GLU A 209 -18.93 -14.86 -0.65
N PRO A 210 -19.53 -16.06 -0.57
CA PRO A 210 -20.93 -16.20 -0.21
C PRO A 210 -21.23 -15.57 1.16
N GLY A 211 -22.26 -14.74 1.21
CA GLY A 211 -22.69 -14.08 2.46
C GLY A 211 -21.91 -12.82 2.84
N PHE A 212 -20.92 -12.38 2.05
CA PHE A 212 -20.30 -11.10 2.26
C PHE A 212 -21.28 -9.93 2.11
N SER A 213 -21.18 -8.95 2.98
CA SER A 213 -21.95 -7.72 2.90
C SER A 213 -21.18 -6.53 3.45
N PHE A 214 -21.08 -5.46 2.68
CA PHE A 214 -20.54 -4.18 3.16
C PHE A 214 -21.38 -3.59 4.30
N ASP A 215 -22.72 -3.80 4.30
CA ASP A 215 -23.60 -3.29 5.36
C ASP A 215 -23.21 -3.84 6.73
N LYS A 216 -22.66 -5.05 6.80
CA LYS A 216 -22.16 -5.67 8.02
C LYS A 216 -21.03 -4.87 8.66
N ILE A 217 -20.15 -4.27 7.86
CA ILE A 217 -19.06 -3.43 8.36
C ILE A 217 -19.59 -2.29 9.21
N PHE A 218 -20.66 -1.65 8.74
CA PHE A 218 -21.23 -0.45 9.38
C PHE A 218 -22.13 -0.78 10.57
N SER A 219 -22.58 -2.04 10.69
CA SER A 219 -23.47 -2.45 11.79
C SER A 219 -22.80 -2.44 13.16
N TYR A 220 -21.47 -2.50 13.22
CA TYR A 220 -20.73 -2.58 14.48
C TYR A 220 -20.32 -1.20 15.04
N SER A 221 -20.18 -0.19 14.19
CA SER A 221 -19.81 1.16 14.60
C SER A 221 -20.09 2.18 13.49
N PRO A 222 -20.60 3.38 13.80
CA PRO A 222 -20.73 4.46 12.83
C PRO A 222 -19.38 4.97 12.30
N ALA A 223 -18.28 4.74 13.05
CA ALA A 223 -16.92 5.09 12.65
C ALA A 223 -16.27 4.08 11.68
N ASN A 224 -16.92 2.94 11.46
CA ASN A 224 -16.47 1.99 10.45
C ASN A 224 -16.75 2.52 9.05
N MET A 225 -15.72 2.45 8.20
CA MET A 225 -15.69 2.91 6.82
C MET A 225 -15.10 1.83 5.90
N ILE A 226 -15.17 2.04 4.61
CA ILE A 226 -14.51 1.23 3.59
C ILE A 226 -13.30 2.00 3.04
N ASN A 227 -12.15 1.34 2.95
CA ASN A 227 -11.06 1.64 2.04
C ASN A 227 -11.22 0.70 0.86
N LEU A 228 -12.04 1.08 -0.13
CA LEU A 228 -12.46 0.20 -1.21
C LEU A 228 -11.30 -0.04 -2.18
N ASP A 229 -10.91 -1.30 -2.34
CA ASP A 229 -10.08 -1.66 -3.50
C ASP A 229 -10.96 -2.00 -4.71
N ALA A 230 -11.05 -1.05 -5.64
CA ALA A 230 -11.90 -1.19 -6.82
C ALA A 230 -11.35 -2.23 -7.81
N GLY A 231 -10.01 -2.37 -7.88
CA GLY A 231 -9.38 -3.38 -8.72
C GLY A 231 -9.58 -4.80 -8.19
N HIS A 232 -9.40 -5.01 -6.89
CA HIS A 232 -9.68 -6.30 -6.26
C HIS A 232 -11.16 -6.67 -6.33
N TYR A 233 -12.05 -5.69 -6.08
CA TYR A 233 -13.49 -5.90 -6.22
C TYR A 233 -13.85 -6.38 -7.64
N PHE A 234 -13.39 -5.66 -8.68
CA PHE A 234 -13.64 -6.06 -10.07
C PHE A 234 -12.99 -7.40 -10.40
N GLY A 235 -11.72 -7.59 -10.09
CA GLY A 235 -10.96 -8.81 -10.41
C GLY A 235 -11.54 -10.07 -9.76
N ALA A 236 -12.15 -9.95 -8.58
CA ALA A 236 -12.77 -11.07 -7.88
C ALA A 236 -14.20 -11.34 -8.31
N THR A 237 -15.02 -10.28 -8.52
CA THR A 237 -16.46 -10.41 -8.75
C THR A 237 -16.85 -10.30 -10.23
N GLY A 238 -16.08 -9.59 -11.04
CA GLY A 238 -16.45 -9.16 -12.38
C GLY A 238 -17.54 -8.07 -12.42
N LEU A 239 -17.95 -7.55 -11.26
CA LEU A 239 -18.98 -6.53 -11.16
C LEU A 239 -18.35 -5.13 -11.26
N HIS A 240 -19.11 -4.21 -11.85
CA HIS A 240 -18.68 -2.81 -12.00
C HIS A 240 -18.61 -2.09 -10.63
N PRO A 241 -17.47 -1.53 -10.20
CA PRO A 241 -17.33 -0.93 -8.87
C PRO A 241 -18.24 0.28 -8.61
N ASN A 242 -18.66 1.01 -9.67
CA ASN A 242 -19.48 2.20 -9.50
C ASN A 242 -20.77 1.94 -8.71
N ALA A 243 -21.41 0.78 -8.87
CA ALA A 243 -22.60 0.44 -8.10
C ALA A 243 -22.37 0.43 -6.58
N ILE A 244 -21.20 -0.05 -6.14
CA ILE A 244 -20.80 -0.03 -4.74
C ILE A 244 -20.39 1.37 -4.29
N ILE A 245 -19.67 2.10 -5.14
CA ILE A 245 -19.25 3.48 -4.85
C ILE A 245 -20.47 4.38 -4.68
N GLU A 246 -21.44 4.32 -5.59
CA GLU A 246 -22.69 5.08 -5.52
C GLU A 246 -23.49 4.75 -4.24
N LYS A 247 -23.63 3.46 -3.92
CA LYS A 247 -24.37 3.02 -2.74
C LYS A 247 -23.72 3.47 -1.43
N TYR A 248 -22.38 3.44 -1.36
CA TYR A 248 -21.65 3.64 -0.11
C TYR A 248 -20.71 4.86 -0.11
N HIS A 249 -20.88 5.82 -1.03
CA HIS A 249 -19.98 6.98 -1.15
C HIS A 249 -19.75 7.74 0.15
N ASN A 250 -20.74 7.81 1.04
CA ASN A 250 -20.64 8.44 2.35
C ASN A 250 -19.89 7.57 3.40
N LYS A 251 -19.62 6.31 3.08
CA LYS A 251 -18.88 5.34 3.88
C LYS A 251 -17.53 4.97 3.26
N ILE A 252 -17.15 5.60 2.15
CA ILE A 252 -15.85 5.43 1.49
C ILE A 252 -15.05 6.71 1.67
N ARG A 253 -13.82 6.62 2.22
CA ARG A 253 -12.90 7.76 2.37
C ARG A 253 -11.74 7.68 1.40
N SER A 254 -11.35 6.48 1.00
CA SER A 254 -10.35 6.24 -0.03
C SER A 254 -10.74 5.04 -0.88
N ILE A 255 -10.30 5.08 -2.12
CA ILE A 255 -10.40 3.97 -3.07
C ILE A 255 -8.98 3.63 -3.52
N HIS A 256 -8.56 2.37 -3.34
CA HIS A 256 -7.41 1.86 -4.06
C HIS A 256 -7.81 1.57 -5.50
N ILE A 257 -7.05 2.10 -6.43
CA ILE A 257 -7.28 1.90 -7.85
C ILE A 257 -6.06 1.25 -8.49
N LYS A 258 -6.32 0.17 -9.20
CA LYS A 258 -5.36 -0.62 -9.99
C LYS A 258 -6.08 -1.26 -11.16
N ASP A 259 -5.35 -1.61 -12.20
CA ASP A 259 -5.91 -2.36 -13.31
C ASP A 259 -5.69 -3.87 -13.12
N LYS A 260 -6.73 -4.63 -13.36
CA LYS A 260 -6.73 -6.09 -13.20
C LYS A 260 -7.49 -6.77 -14.34
N THR A 261 -7.11 -8.00 -14.62
CA THR A 261 -7.92 -8.88 -15.47
C THR A 261 -9.16 -9.33 -14.73
N GLY A 262 -10.25 -9.51 -15.46
CA GLY A 262 -11.52 -9.98 -14.91
C GLY A 262 -11.50 -11.48 -14.54
N PRO A 263 -12.53 -11.97 -13.82
CA PRO A 263 -12.57 -13.38 -13.37
C PRO A 263 -12.74 -14.39 -14.50
N LYS A 264 -13.14 -13.95 -15.69
CA LYS A 264 -13.28 -14.82 -16.90
C LYS A 264 -12.09 -14.73 -17.86
N HIS A 265 -11.07 -13.91 -17.52
CA HIS A 265 -9.87 -13.80 -18.32
C HIS A 265 -9.05 -15.11 -18.30
N ALA A 266 -8.22 -15.36 -19.32
CA ALA A 266 -7.35 -16.55 -19.38
C ALA A 266 -6.38 -16.63 -18.18
N THR A 267 -5.96 -15.48 -17.64
CA THR A 267 -5.23 -15.31 -16.37
C THR A 267 -6.08 -14.43 -15.45
N PRO A 268 -6.99 -15.00 -14.65
CA PRO A 268 -7.96 -14.21 -13.91
C PRO A 268 -7.34 -13.48 -12.73
N ASN A 269 -7.89 -12.30 -12.43
CA ASN A 269 -7.58 -11.50 -11.24
C ASN A 269 -6.08 -11.14 -11.09
N ILE A 270 -5.36 -10.93 -12.20
CA ILE A 270 -3.96 -10.51 -12.22
C ILE A 270 -3.87 -8.99 -12.30
N SER A 271 -3.01 -8.39 -11.46
CA SER A 271 -2.69 -6.95 -11.57
C SER A 271 -1.78 -6.69 -12.76
N VAL A 272 -2.13 -5.68 -13.56
CA VAL A 272 -1.42 -5.29 -14.78
C VAL A 272 -1.26 -3.76 -14.83
N PRO A 273 -0.38 -3.21 -15.66
CA PRO A 273 -0.32 -1.77 -15.90
C PRO A 273 -1.66 -1.22 -16.41
N PHE A 274 -1.98 0.04 -16.09
CA PHE A 274 -3.20 0.68 -16.57
C PHE A 274 -3.37 0.58 -18.09
N GLY A 275 -4.58 0.28 -18.53
CA GLY A 275 -4.95 0.09 -19.92
C GLY A 275 -4.63 -1.29 -20.50
N GLN A 276 -4.10 -2.20 -19.68
CA GLN A 276 -3.82 -3.60 -20.06
C GLN A 276 -4.77 -4.61 -19.40
N GLY A 277 -5.60 -4.15 -18.49
CA GLY A 277 -6.61 -4.95 -17.81
C GLY A 277 -8.02 -4.61 -18.23
N GLU A 278 -8.96 -4.97 -17.38
CA GLU A 278 -10.40 -4.85 -17.63
C GLU A 278 -11.11 -4.03 -16.54
N THR A 279 -10.38 -3.55 -15.52
CA THR A 279 -10.96 -2.69 -14.47
C THR A 279 -11.47 -1.40 -15.12
N PRO A 280 -12.73 -0.97 -14.89
CA PRO A 280 -13.28 0.24 -15.49
C PRO A 280 -12.74 1.52 -14.81
N VAL A 281 -11.41 1.71 -14.88
CA VAL A 281 -10.69 2.79 -14.20
C VAL A 281 -11.21 4.17 -14.58
N ALA A 282 -11.47 4.40 -15.87
CA ALA A 282 -11.99 5.68 -16.34
C ALA A 282 -13.38 6.00 -15.76
N ASP A 283 -14.27 5.00 -15.75
CA ASP A 283 -15.65 5.19 -15.27
C ASP A 283 -15.68 5.50 -13.77
N ILE A 284 -14.78 4.88 -12.99
CA ILE A 284 -14.63 5.16 -11.55
C ILE A 284 -14.19 6.61 -11.32
N LEU A 285 -13.13 7.03 -12.01
CA LEU A 285 -12.59 8.39 -11.90
C LEU A 285 -13.60 9.46 -12.31
N LEU A 286 -14.29 9.24 -13.43
CA LEU A 286 -15.28 10.16 -13.96
C LEU A 286 -16.53 10.23 -13.07
N LEU A 287 -16.94 9.13 -12.44
CA LEU A 287 -18.02 9.13 -11.46
C LEU A 287 -17.66 10.02 -10.25
N ILE A 288 -16.48 9.84 -9.66
CA ILE A 288 -16.05 10.64 -8.51
C ILE A 288 -15.92 12.13 -8.90
N LYS A 289 -15.39 12.43 -10.10
CA LYS A 289 -15.32 13.79 -10.64
C LYS A 289 -16.69 14.43 -10.78
N LYS A 290 -17.66 13.70 -11.36
CA LYS A 290 -19.02 14.15 -11.59
C LYS A 290 -19.75 14.47 -10.30
N GLU A 291 -19.70 13.53 -9.34
CA GLU A 291 -20.45 13.60 -8.08
C GLU A 291 -19.74 14.47 -7.02
N ARG A 292 -18.45 14.79 -7.23
CA ARG A 292 -17.63 15.62 -6.33
C ARG A 292 -17.55 15.07 -4.89
N TRP A 293 -17.61 13.76 -4.72
CA TRP A 293 -17.45 13.16 -3.40
C TRP A 293 -16.04 13.37 -2.85
N PRO A 294 -15.89 13.59 -1.53
CA PRO A 294 -14.59 13.81 -0.90
C PRO A 294 -13.86 12.48 -0.68
N ILE A 295 -13.66 11.73 -1.75
CA ILE A 295 -13.00 10.43 -1.75
C ILE A 295 -11.61 10.60 -2.36
N ASN A 296 -10.58 10.16 -1.63
CA ASN A 296 -9.23 10.04 -2.17
C ASN A 296 -9.15 8.84 -3.12
N VAL A 297 -8.41 8.98 -4.20
CA VAL A 297 -8.17 7.89 -5.14
C VAL A 297 -6.68 7.56 -5.14
N ASP A 298 -6.33 6.45 -4.49
CA ASP A 298 -4.96 6.03 -4.27
C ASP A 298 -4.55 4.98 -5.30
N TYR A 299 -3.59 5.32 -6.13
CA TYR A 299 -2.97 4.33 -7.01
C TYR A 299 -2.21 3.30 -6.19
N GLU A 300 -2.45 2.02 -6.48
CA GLU A 300 -1.70 0.91 -5.90
C GLU A 300 -1.04 0.05 -6.99
N MET A 301 0.28 0.18 -7.10
CA MET A 301 1.08 -0.57 -8.07
C MET A 301 1.42 -1.96 -7.50
N GLU A 302 0.80 -3.01 -8.06
CA GLU A 302 0.98 -4.39 -7.60
C GLU A 302 1.40 -5.38 -8.69
N TYR A 303 1.56 -4.94 -9.93
CA TYR A 303 2.02 -5.82 -11.00
C TYR A 303 3.55 -6.00 -10.99
N ARG A 304 4.02 -6.99 -11.75
CA ARG A 304 5.45 -7.21 -11.95
C ARG A 304 6.04 -6.04 -12.73
N ILE A 305 7.00 -5.36 -12.12
CA ILE A 305 7.68 -4.22 -12.74
C ILE A 305 8.40 -4.69 -14.02
N PRO A 306 8.20 -4.00 -15.16
CA PRO A 306 8.89 -4.29 -16.40
C PRO A 306 10.41 -4.16 -16.28
N GLU A 307 11.14 -4.92 -17.08
CA GLU A 307 12.61 -4.82 -17.14
C GLU A 307 13.05 -3.39 -17.50
N GLY A 308 14.05 -2.87 -16.80
CA GLY A 308 14.54 -1.50 -16.97
C GLY A 308 13.69 -0.41 -16.34
N SER A 309 12.59 -0.75 -15.65
CA SER A 309 11.76 0.18 -14.87
C SER A 309 11.93 -0.04 -13.35
N ASP A 310 11.29 0.81 -12.57
CA ASP A 310 11.21 0.74 -11.12
C ASP A 310 9.85 1.23 -10.63
N ALA A 311 9.54 1.01 -9.34
CA ALA A 311 8.24 1.37 -8.81
C ALA A 311 7.96 2.88 -8.87
N ALA A 312 8.96 3.74 -8.73
CA ALA A 312 8.77 5.19 -8.80
C ALA A 312 8.33 5.64 -10.20
N LYS A 313 8.94 5.06 -11.24
CA LYS A 313 8.55 5.32 -12.65
C LYS A 313 7.16 4.77 -12.95
N GLU A 314 6.86 3.55 -12.49
CA GLU A 314 5.55 2.94 -12.75
C GLU A 314 4.42 3.68 -12.01
N VAL A 315 4.65 4.13 -10.78
CA VAL A 315 3.69 4.98 -10.06
C VAL A 315 3.49 6.31 -10.79
N THR A 316 4.56 6.94 -11.26
CA THR A 316 4.47 8.20 -12.05
C THR A 316 3.60 8.01 -13.30
N LYS A 317 3.81 6.95 -14.07
CA LYS A 317 2.97 6.60 -15.23
C LYS A 317 1.50 6.38 -14.85
N GLY A 318 1.25 5.69 -13.73
CA GLY A 318 -0.12 5.47 -13.25
C GLY A 318 -0.83 6.77 -12.87
N ILE A 319 -0.13 7.68 -12.21
CA ILE A 319 -0.66 9.01 -11.87
C ILE A 319 -0.92 9.84 -13.13
N GLU A 320 -0.01 9.83 -14.11
CA GLU A 320 -0.19 10.51 -15.39
C GLU A 320 -1.41 9.94 -16.15
N TYR A 321 -1.59 8.62 -16.16
CA TYR A 321 -2.75 7.98 -16.78
C TYR A 321 -4.07 8.48 -16.16
N MET A 322 -4.14 8.54 -14.83
CA MET A 322 -5.35 9.04 -14.14
C MET A 322 -5.57 10.54 -14.36
N ARG A 323 -4.50 11.34 -14.42
CA ARG A 323 -4.59 12.78 -14.74
C ARG A 323 -5.21 13.00 -16.12
N ASN A 324 -4.73 12.30 -17.13
CA ASN A 324 -5.23 12.41 -18.51
C ASN A 324 -6.72 12.07 -18.65
N ILE A 325 -7.25 11.17 -17.80
CA ILE A 325 -8.69 10.86 -17.76
C ILE A 325 -9.49 12.02 -17.13
N LEU A 326 -8.90 12.70 -16.14
CA LEU A 326 -9.58 13.71 -15.34
C LEU A 326 -9.45 15.14 -15.94
N GLU A 327 -8.52 15.39 -16.81
CA GLU A 327 -8.39 16.64 -17.54
C GLU A 327 -9.49 16.80 -18.59
#